data_3a8944028ac9145ee96eb3297a28ef9b
#
_entry.id   3a8944028ac9145ee96eb3297a28ef9b
#
_cell.length_a   1.000
_cell.length_b   1.000
_cell.length_c   1.000
_cell.angle_alpha   90.00
_cell.angle_beta   90.00
_cell.angle_gamma   90.00
#
_symmetry.space_group_name_H-M   'P 1'
#
loop_
_entity.id
_entity.type
_entity.pdbx_description
1 polymer ?
#
loop_
_entity_poly.entity_id
_entity_poly.type
_entity_poly.pdbx_seq_one_letter_code
_entity_poly.pdbx_strand_id
1 'polypeptide(L)'
;SNILTRSLARAVYKDGNGKKIMLSSAELLPDILTANSPQDLVTGQLYVVRLLQPKPEVATYRNLYKIGFTTGTVEARIADAENDTAFLESKVVPVLSFECRNINPHTFERLLHAFFAAQRVNIRLIGKNGKIYIPHEWFDVELDVIEKAAEYIINGTINQYRMNNTTGKIVPKIIK
;
A
#
# COMPACT_ATOMS: atom_id res chain seq x y z
N SER A 1 3.64 -8.95 30.10
CA SER A 1 4.11 -8.49 28.79
C SER A 1 2.92 -8.49 27.84
N ASN A 2 2.48 -7.30 27.45
CA ASN A 2 1.43 -7.14 26.46
C ASN A 2 1.99 -7.48 25.08
N ILE A 3 1.76 -8.70 24.64
CA ILE A 3 2.00 -9.06 23.24
C ILE A 3 0.90 -8.38 22.43
N LEU A 4 1.22 -7.24 21.86
CA LEU A 4 0.34 -6.60 20.88
C LEU A 4 0.26 -7.51 19.67
N THR A 5 -0.83 -8.23 19.54
CA THR A 5 -1.10 -9.05 18.38
C THR A 5 -1.42 -8.11 17.21
N ARG A 6 -0.44 -7.91 16.36
CA ARG A 6 -0.64 -7.18 15.11
C ARG A 6 -1.33 -8.14 14.15
N SER A 7 -2.56 -7.89 13.83
CA SER A 7 -3.26 -8.64 12.79
C SER A 7 -3.57 -7.76 11.60
N LEU A 8 -3.46 -8.34 10.44
CA LEU A 8 -3.72 -7.68 9.18
C LEU A 8 -4.63 -8.54 8.33
N ALA A 9 -5.78 -8.01 7.97
CA ALA A 9 -6.65 -8.60 6.97
C ALA A 9 -6.34 -7.98 5.61
N ARG A 10 -5.97 -8.82 4.66
CA ARG A 10 -5.62 -8.43 3.31
C ARG A 10 -6.82 -8.61 2.39
N ALA A 11 -7.16 -7.60 1.63
CA ALA A 11 -8.14 -7.70 0.57
C ALA A 11 -7.45 -7.68 -0.79
N VAL A 12 -7.69 -8.69 -1.59
CA VAL A 12 -7.22 -8.76 -2.97
C VAL A 12 -8.42 -8.50 -3.88
N TYR A 13 -8.28 -7.55 -4.78
CA TYR A 13 -9.30 -7.24 -5.77
C TYR A 13 -8.95 -7.96 -7.05
N LYS A 14 -9.78 -8.93 -7.42
CA LYS A 14 -9.66 -9.62 -8.72
C LYS A 14 -10.44 -8.84 -9.75
N ASP A 15 -9.76 -8.45 -10.82
CA ASP A 15 -10.30 -7.84 -12.02
C ASP A 15 -11.01 -6.49 -11.82
N GLY A 16 -11.21 -5.75 -12.92
CA GLY A 16 -11.93 -4.49 -12.91
C GLY A 16 -13.41 -4.57 -12.49
N ASN A 17 -13.91 -5.77 -12.11
CA ASN A 17 -15.28 -6.03 -11.69
C ASN A 17 -15.51 -6.00 -10.18
N GLY A 18 -14.49 -5.64 -9.39
CA GLY A 18 -14.67 -5.35 -7.98
C GLY A 18 -14.94 -6.56 -7.07
N LYS A 19 -14.62 -7.78 -7.50
CA LYS A 19 -14.76 -8.94 -6.62
C LYS A 19 -13.66 -8.94 -5.57
N LYS A 20 -14.05 -8.61 -4.35
CA LYS A 20 -13.17 -8.53 -3.18
C LYS A 20 -13.04 -9.89 -2.51
N ILE A 21 -11.82 -10.39 -2.36
CA ILE A 21 -11.51 -11.57 -1.57
C ILE A 21 -10.73 -11.11 -0.34
N MET A 22 -11.26 -11.38 0.85
CA MET A 22 -10.59 -11.08 2.11
C MET A 22 -9.74 -12.28 2.51
N LEU A 23 -8.44 -12.07 2.66
CA LEU A 23 -7.52 -13.04 3.22
C LEU A 23 -7.04 -12.53 4.57
N SER A 24 -7.24 -13.29 5.61
CA SER A 24 -6.79 -12.93 6.94
C SER A 24 -5.48 -13.63 7.26
N SER A 25 -4.46 -12.87 7.65
CA SER A 25 -3.21 -13.44 8.14
C SER A 25 -3.39 -14.15 9.49
N ALA A 26 -4.51 -13.89 10.17
CA ALA A 26 -4.85 -14.56 11.43
C ALA A 26 -5.12 -16.06 11.24
N GLU A 27 -5.49 -16.51 10.04
CA GLU A 27 -5.70 -17.93 9.72
C GLU A 27 -4.40 -18.75 9.76
N LEU A 28 -3.27 -18.08 9.72
CA LEU A 28 -1.96 -18.72 9.76
C LEU A 28 -1.38 -18.77 11.19
N LEU A 29 -2.08 -18.19 12.17
CA LEU A 29 -1.64 -18.17 13.55
C LEU A 29 -2.44 -19.18 14.36
N PRO A 30 -1.79 -19.89 15.32
CA PRO A 30 -2.51 -20.83 16.17
C PRO A 30 -3.63 -20.12 16.95
N ASP A 31 -4.72 -20.85 17.21
CA ASP A 31 -5.95 -20.40 17.86
C ASP A 31 -5.75 -19.58 19.16
N ILE A 32 -4.59 -19.66 19.74
CA ILE A 32 -4.22 -18.91 20.95
C ILE A 32 -4.24 -17.38 20.73
N LEU A 33 -4.06 -16.95 19.49
CA LEU A 33 -4.00 -15.52 19.14
C LEU A 33 -5.34 -14.99 18.62
N THR A 34 -6.29 -15.87 18.38
CA THR A 34 -7.65 -15.51 17.92
C THR A 34 -8.63 -15.31 19.08
N ALA A 35 -8.16 -15.44 20.33
CA ALA A 35 -8.97 -15.06 21.47
C ALA A 35 -9.43 -13.62 21.27
N ASN A 36 -10.72 -13.45 20.97
CA ASN A 36 -11.37 -12.19 20.72
C ASN A 36 -11.08 -11.21 21.86
N SER A 37 -9.99 -10.49 21.72
CA SER A 37 -9.78 -9.34 22.57
C SER A 37 -10.78 -8.27 22.10
N PRO A 38 -11.67 -7.76 22.97
CA PRO A 38 -12.56 -6.66 22.64
C PRO A 38 -11.83 -5.38 22.22
N GLN A 39 -10.51 -5.43 22.10
CA GLN A 39 -9.62 -4.31 21.78
C GLN A 39 -9.00 -4.40 20.40
N ASP A 40 -9.43 -5.34 19.54
CA ASP A 40 -9.01 -5.39 18.14
C ASP A 40 -9.72 -4.30 17.33
N LEU A 41 -9.32 -3.06 17.60
CA LEU A 41 -9.88 -1.91 16.90
C LEU A 41 -9.24 -1.80 15.52
N VAL A 42 -10.09 -1.74 14.51
CA VAL A 42 -9.69 -1.35 13.17
C VAL A 42 -9.26 0.11 13.21
N THR A 43 -8.00 0.38 12.94
CA THR A 43 -7.43 1.73 12.97
C THR A 43 -7.47 2.42 11.62
N GLY A 44 -7.67 1.67 10.55
CA GLY A 44 -7.75 2.18 9.19
C GLY A 44 -7.36 1.14 8.17
N GLN A 45 -7.21 1.59 6.93
CA GLN A 45 -6.81 0.74 5.82
C GLN A 45 -5.63 1.34 5.07
N LEU A 46 -4.62 0.51 4.80
CA LEU A 46 -3.63 0.80 3.79
C LEU A 46 -4.18 0.30 2.47
N TYR A 47 -4.02 1.06 1.41
CA TYR A 47 -4.49 0.65 0.09
C TYR A 47 -3.43 0.86 -0.98
N VAL A 48 -3.51 0.04 -2.01
CA VAL A 48 -2.71 0.17 -3.23
C VAL A 48 -3.67 0.27 -4.40
N VAL A 49 -3.51 1.30 -5.20
CA VAL A 49 -4.35 1.53 -6.39
C VAL A 49 -3.47 1.70 -7.63
N ARG A 50 -4.05 1.38 -8.77
CA ARG A 50 -3.49 1.69 -10.10
C ARG A 50 -4.41 2.62 -10.85
N LEU A 51 -3.92 3.24 -11.89
CA LEU A 51 -4.76 4.00 -12.81
C LEU A 51 -5.71 3.04 -13.53
N LEU A 52 -6.98 3.45 -13.67
CA LEU A 52 -7.95 2.69 -14.46
C LEU A 52 -7.56 2.68 -15.94
N GLN A 53 -7.08 3.83 -16.46
CA GLN A 53 -6.61 3.98 -17.82
C GLN A 53 -5.20 4.56 -17.83
N PRO A 54 -4.38 4.18 -18.82
CA PRO A 54 -3.05 4.76 -18.98
C PRO A 54 -3.12 6.28 -19.14
N LYS A 55 -2.19 6.98 -18.51
CA LYS A 55 -2.00 8.42 -18.65
C LYS A 55 -0.67 8.66 -19.36
N PRO A 56 -0.63 9.44 -20.46
CA PRO A 56 0.59 9.58 -21.27
C PRO A 56 1.81 10.01 -20.48
N GLU A 57 1.64 10.90 -19.49
CA GLU A 57 2.72 11.47 -18.70
C GLU A 57 3.43 10.44 -17.80
N VAL A 58 2.78 9.31 -17.53
CA VAL A 58 3.31 8.24 -16.68
C VAL A 58 3.39 6.89 -17.40
N ALA A 59 3.19 6.88 -18.73
CA ALA A 59 3.14 5.65 -19.52
C ALA A 59 4.46 4.87 -19.56
N THR A 60 5.57 5.49 -19.20
CA THR A 60 6.89 4.83 -19.14
C THR A 60 7.06 3.92 -17.93
N TYR A 61 6.24 4.10 -16.88
CA TYR A 61 6.31 3.28 -15.68
C TYR A 61 5.42 2.04 -15.85
N ARG A 62 6.02 0.86 -15.80
CA ARG A 62 5.32 -0.41 -16.02
C ARG A 62 4.47 -0.84 -14.84
N ASN A 63 4.95 -0.57 -13.63
CA ASN A 63 4.35 -1.05 -12.39
C ASN A 63 3.98 0.14 -11.50
N LEU A 64 3.17 1.04 -12.04
CA LEU A 64 2.82 2.28 -11.36
C LEU A 64 1.67 2.06 -10.39
N TYR A 65 1.96 2.19 -9.10
CA TYR A 65 0.99 2.05 -8.03
C TYR A 65 1.10 3.20 -7.04
N LYS A 66 -0.05 3.62 -6.54
CA LYS A 66 -0.11 4.52 -5.38
C LYS A 66 -0.29 3.70 -4.12
N ILE A 67 0.50 4.01 -3.11
CA ILE A 67 0.38 3.45 -1.76
C ILE A 67 -0.12 4.56 -0.85
N GLY A 68 -1.30 4.39 -0.25
CA GLY A 68 -1.91 5.36 0.64
C GLY A 68 -2.63 4.71 1.80
N PHE A 69 -3.13 5.53 2.71
CA PHE A 69 -3.95 5.06 3.82
C PHE A 69 -5.23 5.89 3.96
N THR A 70 -6.20 5.31 4.62
CA THR A 70 -7.42 6.00 5.01
C THR A 70 -7.92 5.45 6.34
N THR A 71 -8.55 6.31 7.12
CA THR A 71 -9.26 5.89 8.35
C THR A 71 -10.68 5.44 8.05
N GLY A 72 -11.20 5.75 6.87
CA GLY A 72 -12.49 5.28 6.37
C GLY A 72 -12.36 4.08 5.45
N THR A 73 -13.27 3.97 4.49
CA THR A 73 -13.22 2.92 3.46
C THR A 73 -12.36 3.35 2.27
N VAL A 74 -11.77 2.38 1.59
CA VAL A 74 -11.02 2.65 0.36
C VAL A 74 -11.94 3.22 -0.71
N GLU A 75 -13.14 2.68 -0.84
CA GLU A 75 -14.14 3.14 -1.81
C GLU A 75 -14.48 4.62 -1.63
N ALA A 76 -14.70 5.05 -0.38
CA ALA A 76 -14.98 6.46 -0.08
C ALA A 76 -13.76 7.36 -0.39
N ARG A 77 -12.55 6.87 -0.08
CA ARG A 77 -11.30 7.63 -0.31
C ARG A 77 -11.03 7.89 -1.79
N ILE A 78 -11.35 6.93 -2.65
CA ILE A 78 -11.07 7.03 -4.10
C ILE A 78 -12.26 7.54 -4.92
N ALA A 79 -13.43 7.78 -4.30
CA ALA A 79 -14.65 8.12 -5.01
C ALA A 79 -14.52 9.36 -5.91
N ASP A 80 -13.71 10.34 -5.52
CA ASP A 80 -13.48 11.57 -6.27
C ASP A 80 -12.03 11.68 -6.78
N ALA A 81 -11.41 10.56 -7.09
CA ALA A 81 -10.01 10.51 -7.52
C ALA A 81 -9.74 11.36 -8.78
N GLU A 82 -10.73 11.52 -9.65
CA GLU A 82 -10.60 12.35 -10.86
C GLU A 82 -10.31 13.83 -10.55
N ASN A 83 -10.68 14.31 -9.38
CA ASN A 83 -10.51 15.69 -8.96
C ASN A 83 -9.43 15.85 -7.89
N ASP A 84 -8.68 14.81 -7.58
CA ASP A 84 -7.67 14.81 -6.53
C ASP A 84 -6.27 14.60 -7.14
N THR A 85 -5.38 15.56 -6.95
CA THR A 85 -4.00 15.48 -7.43
C THR A 85 -3.23 14.30 -6.82
N ALA A 86 -3.60 13.85 -5.61
CA ALA A 86 -3.02 12.66 -5.00
C ALA A 86 -3.28 11.40 -5.84
N PHE A 87 -4.30 11.38 -6.67
CA PHE A 87 -4.63 10.30 -7.61
C PHE A 87 -4.34 10.68 -9.07
N LEU A 88 -3.48 11.66 -9.28
CA LEU A 88 -3.12 12.18 -10.62
C LEU A 88 -4.34 12.69 -11.39
N GLU A 89 -5.36 13.14 -10.68
CA GLU A 89 -6.64 13.60 -11.25
C GLU A 89 -7.21 12.59 -12.24
N SER A 90 -7.19 11.30 -11.85
CA SER A 90 -7.58 10.18 -12.71
C SER A 90 -8.37 9.15 -11.92
N LYS A 91 -9.25 8.43 -12.60
CA LYS A 91 -9.90 7.26 -12.01
C LYS A 91 -8.88 6.20 -11.67
N VAL A 92 -9.03 5.58 -10.51
CA VAL A 92 -8.14 4.53 -10.02
C VAL A 92 -8.92 3.29 -9.67
N VAL A 93 -8.23 2.16 -9.64
CA VAL A 93 -8.76 0.86 -9.26
C VAL A 93 -7.95 0.34 -8.09
N PRO A 94 -8.60 -0.04 -6.98
CA PRO A 94 -7.89 -0.70 -5.89
C PRO A 94 -7.43 -2.09 -6.33
N VAL A 95 -6.19 -2.43 -6.02
CA VAL A 95 -5.61 -3.74 -6.35
C VAL A 95 -5.25 -4.53 -5.10
N LEU A 96 -5.02 -3.83 -3.99
CA LEU A 96 -4.64 -4.43 -2.73
C LEU A 96 -5.08 -3.50 -1.60
N SER A 97 -5.57 -4.06 -0.51
CA SER A 97 -5.76 -3.28 0.72
C SER A 97 -5.46 -4.13 1.94
N PHE A 98 -5.08 -3.45 3.00
CA PHE A 98 -4.79 -4.06 4.30
C PHE A 98 -5.62 -3.34 5.34
N GLU A 99 -6.48 -4.09 6.02
CA GLU A 99 -7.18 -3.58 7.20
C GLU A 99 -6.19 -3.59 8.36
N CYS A 100 -5.87 -2.42 8.87
CA CYS A 100 -4.93 -2.25 9.98
C CYS A 100 -5.65 -2.42 11.31
N ARG A 101 -5.18 -3.35 12.12
CA ARG A 101 -5.65 -3.56 13.50
C ARG A 101 -4.48 -3.39 14.44
N ASN A 102 -4.63 -2.53 15.45
CA ASN A 102 -3.58 -2.26 16.41
C ASN A 102 -2.26 -1.76 15.79
N ILE A 103 -2.33 -1.27 14.55
CA ILE A 103 -1.22 -0.67 13.82
C ILE A 103 -1.68 0.72 13.36
N ASN A 104 -0.86 1.73 13.57
CA ASN A 104 -1.13 3.04 13.03
C ASN A 104 -0.97 2.99 11.50
N PRO A 105 -2.03 3.21 10.70
CA PRO A 105 -1.95 3.10 9.24
C PRO A 105 -1.01 4.14 8.63
N HIS A 106 -0.90 5.31 9.21
CA HIS A 106 0.03 6.34 8.77
C HIS A 106 1.49 5.92 8.96
N THR A 107 1.80 5.31 10.10
CA THR A 107 3.15 4.76 10.33
C THR A 107 3.47 3.64 9.35
N PHE A 108 2.50 2.77 9.07
CA PHE A 108 2.64 1.69 8.10
C PHE A 108 2.93 2.24 6.70
N GLU A 109 2.16 3.23 6.27
CA GLU A 109 2.36 3.92 4.99
C GLU A 109 3.76 4.53 4.91
N ARG A 110 4.18 5.25 5.95
CA ARG A 110 5.50 5.89 5.99
C ARG A 110 6.64 4.88 5.88
N LEU A 111 6.52 3.73 6.50
CA LEU A 111 7.52 2.66 6.40
C LEU A 111 7.62 2.12 4.98
N LEU A 112 6.50 1.91 4.30
CA LEU A 112 6.49 1.49 2.90
C LEU A 112 7.06 2.57 1.99
N HIS A 113 6.68 3.83 2.18
CA HIS A 113 7.22 4.94 1.40
C HIS A 113 8.72 5.09 1.57
N ALA A 114 9.23 4.91 2.78
CA ALA A 114 10.67 4.95 3.05
C ALA A 114 11.40 3.76 2.41
N PHE A 115 10.81 2.58 2.50
CA PHE A 115 11.39 1.37 1.92
C PHE A 115 11.52 1.46 0.40
N PHE A 116 10.52 2.05 -0.26
CA PHE A 116 10.47 2.23 -1.71
C PHE A 116 10.91 3.61 -2.18
N ALA A 117 11.63 4.37 -1.36
CA ALA A 117 11.98 5.76 -1.68
C ALA A 117 12.70 5.89 -3.04
N ALA A 118 13.58 4.95 -3.39
CA ALA A 118 14.28 4.96 -4.67
C ALA A 118 13.40 4.60 -5.87
N GLN A 119 12.26 3.96 -5.63
CA GLN A 119 11.27 3.60 -6.65
C GLN A 119 10.17 4.65 -6.81
N ARG A 120 10.17 5.69 -5.99
CA ARG A 120 9.20 6.78 -6.14
C ARG A 120 9.36 7.45 -7.50
N VAL A 121 8.24 7.67 -8.19
CA VAL A 121 8.27 8.36 -9.46
C VAL A 121 8.62 9.84 -9.26
N ASN A 122 9.46 10.37 -10.13
CA ASN A 122 9.91 11.76 -10.08
C ASN A 122 9.41 12.48 -11.33
N ILE A 123 8.17 12.95 -11.27
CA ILE A 123 7.51 13.61 -12.38
C ILE A 123 6.83 14.89 -11.90
N ARG A 124 6.67 15.83 -12.84
CA ARG A 124 5.89 17.03 -12.65
C ARG A 124 4.67 16.97 -13.55
N LEU A 125 3.51 17.19 -12.99
CA LEU A 125 2.24 17.21 -13.73
C LEU A 125 1.59 18.57 -13.62
N ILE A 126 0.81 18.92 -14.64
CA ILE A 126 -0.01 20.12 -14.65
C ILE A 126 -1.43 19.70 -14.29
N GLY A 127 -1.95 20.24 -13.18
CA GLY A 127 -3.30 19.98 -12.73
C GLY A 127 -4.35 20.69 -13.58
N LYS A 128 -5.61 20.31 -13.39
CA LYS A 128 -6.77 20.94 -14.04
C LYS A 128 -6.86 22.44 -13.74
N ASN A 129 -6.32 22.86 -12.60
CA ASN A 129 -6.24 24.27 -12.21
C ASN A 129 -5.06 25.03 -12.84
N GLY A 130 -4.29 24.41 -13.71
CA GLY A 130 -3.10 24.99 -14.35
C GLY A 130 -1.85 25.01 -13.48
N LYS A 131 -1.91 24.57 -12.23
CA LYS A 131 -0.75 24.53 -11.31
C LYS A 131 0.02 23.23 -11.45
N ILE A 132 1.35 23.35 -11.33
CA ILE A 132 2.24 22.18 -11.32
C ILE A 132 2.16 21.50 -9.95
N TYR A 133 2.09 20.17 -9.96
CA TYR A 133 2.20 19.36 -8.76
C TYR A 133 3.14 18.18 -8.98
N ILE A 134 3.70 17.68 -7.90
CA ILE A 134 4.61 16.52 -7.90
C ILE A 134 3.98 15.43 -7.03
N PRO A 135 3.63 14.28 -7.60
CA PRO A 135 3.10 13.17 -6.81
C PRO A 135 4.19 12.57 -5.91
N HIS A 136 3.85 12.30 -4.66
CA HIS A 136 4.80 11.77 -3.67
C HIS A 136 4.50 10.34 -3.23
N GLU A 137 3.35 9.81 -3.62
CA GLU A 137 2.86 8.52 -3.13
C GLU A 137 2.72 7.48 -4.24
N TRP A 138 3.33 7.75 -5.40
CA TRP A 138 3.33 6.84 -6.54
C TRP A 138 4.71 6.24 -6.74
N PHE A 139 4.74 4.93 -6.98
CA PHE A 139 5.96 4.14 -7.05
C PHE A 139 5.94 3.21 -8.25
N ASP A 140 7.10 2.98 -8.85
CA ASP A 140 7.31 1.98 -9.90
C ASP A 140 7.87 0.71 -9.25
N VAL A 141 6.97 -0.14 -8.78
CA VAL A 141 7.29 -1.39 -8.05
C VAL A 141 6.23 -2.43 -8.39
N GLU A 142 6.65 -3.66 -8.62
CA GLU A 142 5.72 -4.77 -8.82
C GLU A 142 4.82 -4.99 -7.59
N LEU A 143 3.57 -5.36 -7.83
CA LEU A 143 2.57 -5.50 -6.75
C LEU A 143 2.96 -6.57 -5.72
N ASP A 144 3.52 -7.69 -6.16
CA ASP A 144 3.99 -8.76 -5.28
C ASP A 144 5.13 -8.29 -4.36
N VAL A 145 5.97 -7.38 -4.83
CA VAL A 145 7.04 -6.79 -4.03
C VAL A 145 6.48 -5.85 -2.95
N ILE A 146 5.46 -5.06 -3.29
CA ILE A 146 4.75 -4.21 -2.30
C ILE A 146 4.13 -5.07 -1.22
N GLU A 147 3.45 -6.13 -1.61
CA GLU A 147 2.83 -7.09 -0.71
C GLU A 147 3.84 -7.72 0.25
N LYS A 148 4.98 -8.15 -0.28
CA LYS A 148 6.04 -8.77 0.51
C LYS A 148 6.65 -7.80 1.53
N ALA A 149 6.88 -6.55 1.12
CA ALA A 149 7.35 -5.51 2.03
C ALA A 149 6.34 -5.25 3.16
N ALA A 150 5.06 -5.25 2.85
CA ALA A 150 4.01 -5.11 3.86
C ALA A 150 4.04 -6.25 4.88
N GLU A 151 4.23 -7.48 4.44
CA GLU A 151 4.39 -8.64 5.33
C GLU A 151 5.61 -8.49 6.26
N TYR A 152 6.73 -8.03 5.72
CA TYR A 152 7.94 -7.81 6.54
C TYR A 152 7.76 -6.69 7.58
N ILE A 153 6.96 -5.68 7.28
CA ILE A 153 6.64 -4.64 8.25
C ILE A 153 5.80 -5.21 9.38
N ILE A 154 4.81 -6.03 9.05
CA ILE A 154 3.89 -6.62 10.03
C ILE A 154 4.61 -7.57 10.97
N ASN A 155 5.48 -8.41 10.46
CA ASN A 155 6.24 -9.35 11.28
C ASN A 155 7.48 -8.72 11.93
N GLY A 156 7.73 -7.43 11.68
CA GLY A 156 8.83 -6.69 12.31
C GLY A 156 10.21 -6.94 11.72
N THR A 157 10.28 -7.52 10.52
CA THR A 157 11.56 -7.94 9.90
C THR A 157 12.04 -7.03 8.77
N ILE A 158 11.30 -5.98 8.44
CA ILE A 158 11.62 -5.09 7.31
C ILE A 158 13.05 -4.52 7.39
N ASN A 159 13.58 -4.31 8.59
CA ASN A 159 14.92 -3.78 8.81
C ASN A 159 16.04 -4.71 8.29
N GLN A 160 15.73 -5.98 8.05
CA GLN A 160 16.69 -6.97 7.55
C GLN A 160 16.77 -6.98 6.03
N TYR A 161 15.96 -6.16 5.36
CA TYR A 161 15.82 -6.16 3.90
C TYR A 161 15.99 -4.77 3.31
N ARG A 162 16.33 -4.73 2.05
CA ARG A 162 16.38 -3.52 1.23
C ARG A 162 15.94 -3.84 -0.19
N MET A 163 15.66 -2.79 -0.96
CA MET A 163 15.44 -2.93 -2.40
C MET A 163 16.77 -3.05 -3.14
N ASN A 164 16.82 -3.95 -4.10
CA ASN A 164 17.83 -3.93 -5.13
C ASN A 164 17.31 -3.05 -6.28
N ASN A 165 17.89 -1.87 -6.45
CA ASN A 165 17.40 -0.88 -7.41
C ASN A 165 17.64 -1.28 -8.86
N THR A 166 18.52 -2.26 -9.11
CA THR A 166 18.76 -2.78 -10.45
C THR A 166 17.72 -3.80 -10.86
N THR A 167 17.35 -4.71 -9.95
CA THR A 167 16.40 -5.80 -10.24
C THR A 167 14.95 -5.45 -9.86
N GLY A 168 14.75 -4.43 -9.03
CA GLY A 168 13.43 -4.10 -8.49
C GLY A 168 12.90 -5.12 -7.49
N LYS A 169 13.76 -5.94 -6.91
CA LYS A 169 13.41 -6.99 -5.95
C LYS A 169 13.93 -6.69 -4.56
N ILE A 170 13.26 -7.26 -3.55
CA ILE A 170 13.72 -7.19 -2.17
C ILE A 170 14.85 -8.19 -1.97
N VAL A 171 15.91 -7.74 -1.33
CA VAL A 171 17.07 -8.56 -0.99
C VAL A 171 17.42 -8.38 0.48
N PRO A 172 18.02 -9.39 1.13
CA PRO A 172 18.51 -9.23 2.49
C PRO A 172 19.63 -8.18 2.56
N LYS A 173 19.69 -7.44 3.66
CA LYS A 173 20.83 -6.60 3.95
C LYS A 173 22.02 -7.48 4.29
N ILE A 174 23.18 -7.15 3.73
CA ILE A 174 24.41 -7.81 4.08
C ILE A 174 24.87 -7.24 5.42
N ILE A 175 24.87 -8.07 6.45
CA ILE A 175 25.46 -7.73 7.74
C ILE A 175 26.95 -8.03 7.65
N LYS A 176 27.75 -6.99 7.69
CA LYS A 176 29.20 -7.14 7.84
C LYS A 176 29.58 -7.21 9.31
#